data_c4f9a62bf39a26e34c60dba69f1a24d5
#
_entry.id   c4f9a62bf39a26e34c60dba69f1a24d5
#
_cell.length_a   1.000
_cell.length_b   1.000
_cell.length_c   1.000
_cell.angle_alpha   90.00
_cell.angle_beta   90.00
_cell.angle_gamma   90.00
#
_symmetry.space_group_name_H-M   'P 1'
#
loop_
_entity.id
_entity.type
_entity.pdbx_description
1 polymer ?
#
loop_
_entity_poly.entity_id
_entity_poly.type
_entity_poly.pdbx_seq_one_letter_code
_entity_poly.pdbx_strand_id
1 'polypeptide(L)'
;MLQPTEDQIAIRDHASLSLLAIAPAGCGKTEALALRIAALAHRGTVQAPRRILVTTFTNKAKDNLTERLGDYLSPALLRQRATIANFHGLATRIIRAHGNVVGVNPEATIPESDWVADQCRQRNLPFKVSQRIQKVLQTIKQDDIDDSEVTV
;
A
#
# COMPACT_ATOMS: atom_id res chain seq x y z
N MET A 1 0.35 24.51 13.91
CA MET A 1 1.31 23.42 13.54
C MET A 1 2.38 23.32 14.59
N LEU A 2 2.69 22.10 15.04
CA LEU A 2 3.84 21.85 15.90
C LEU A 2 5.13 22.08 15.09
N GLN A 3 6.15 22.67 15.70
CA GLN A 3 7.44 22.83 15.03
C GLN A 3 8.09 21.45 14.82
N PRO A 4 8.63 21.16 13.63
CA PRO A 4 9.35 19.92 13.38
C PRO A 4 10.58 19.79 14.29
N THR A 5 10.86 18.58 14.76
CA THR A 5 12.09 18.27 15.50
C THR A 5 13.30 18.28 14.55
N GLU A 6 14.51 18.36 15.14
CA GLU A 6 15.76 18.31 14.36
C GLU A 6 15.85 17.04 13.51
N ASP A 7 15.47 15.88 14.06
CA ASP A 7 15.43 14.61 13.30
C ASP A 7 14.47 14.65 12.14
N GLN A 8 13.28 15.25 12.33
CA GLN A 8 12.29 15.40 11.26
C GLN A 8 12.79 16.33 10.16
N ILE A 9 13.53 17.38 10.52
CA ILE A 9 14.18 18.29 9.58
C ILE A 9 15.29 17.55 8.81
N ALA A 10 16.11 16.75 9.49
CA ALA A 10 17.14 15.94 8.86
C ALA A 10 16.55 14.93 7.85
N ILE A 11 15.44 14.27 8.19
CA ILE A 11 14.72 13.38 7.27
C ILE A 11 14.15 14.15 6.09
N ARG A 12 13.54 15.33 6.32
CA ARG A 12 12.99 16.18 5.28
C ARG A 12 14.02 16.58 4.23
N ASP A 13 15.20 16.95 4.69
CA ASP A 13 16.27 17.56 3.86
C ASP A 13 17.31 16.56 3.36
N HIS A 14 17.18 15.30 3.73
CA HIS A 14 18.12 14.25 3.33
C HIS A 14 18.29 14.18 1.80
N ALA A 15 19.53 14.28 1.35
CA ALA A 15 19.88 14.40 -0.06
C ALA A 15 20.30 13.08 -0.74
N SER A 16 20.64 12.03 0.05
CA SER A 16 21.09 10.75 -0.51
C SER A 16 19.96 9.94 -1.15
N LEU A 17 20.33 8.97 -1.98
CA LEU A 17 19.41 8.10 -2.71
C LEU A 17 18.56 7.22 -1.79
N SER A 18 19.11 6.81 -0.64
CA SER A 18 18.42 5.93 0.31
C SER A 18 18.44 6.51 1.72
N LEU A 19 17.33 6.35 2.43
CA LEU A 19 17.17 6.75 3.83
C LEU A 19 16.39 5.67 4.58
N LEU A 20 16.93 5.19 5.69
CA LEU A 20 16.23 4.35 6.65
C LEU A 20 16.02 5.15 7.93
N ALA A 21 14.76 5.40 8.30
CA ALA A 21 14.38 6.07 9.54
C ALA A 21 13.74 5.06 10.50
N ILE A 22 14.39 4.84 11.65
CA ILE A 22 13.91 3.92 12.69
C ILE A 22 13.51 4.76 13.90
N ALA A 23 12.29 4.60 14.36
CA ALA A 23 11.79 5.31 15.54
C ALA A 23 10.69 4.51 16.23
N PRO A 24 10.53 4.61 17.56
CA PRO A 24 9.44 3.99 18.31
C PRO A 24 8.05 4.42 17.84
N ALA A 25 7.02 3.72 18.30
CA ALA A 25 5.64 4.15 18.06
C ALA A 25 5.38 5.52 18.71
N GLY A 26 4.62 6.37 18.06
CA GLY A 26 4.28 7.71 18.58
C GLY A 26 5.32 8.81 18.35
N CYS A 27 6.54 8.50 17.89
CA CYS A 27 7.62 9.49 17.67
C CYS A 27 7.49 10.30 16.36
N GLY A 28 6.30 10.48 15.83
CA GLY A 28 6.09 11.37 14.68
C GLY A 28 6.63 10.88 13.33
N LYS A 29 6.80 9.55 13.13
CA LYS A 29 7.25 8.99 11.82
C LYS A 29 6.39 9.43 10.65
N THR A 30 5.08 9.42 10.81
CA THR A 30 4.14 9.83 9.77
C THR A 30 4.29 11.31 9.44
N GLU A 31 4.57 12.13 10.45
CA GLU A 31 4.86 13.55 10.29
C GLU A 31 6.15 13.79 9.49
N ALA A 32 7.23 13.10 9.88
CA ALA A 32 8.51 13.18 9.17
C ALA A 32 8.37 12.77 7.68
N LEU A 33 7.57 11.72 7.42
CA LEU A 33 7.29 11.28 6.06
C LEU A 33 6.47 12.32 5.29
N ALA A 34 5.46 12.91 5.89
CA ALA A 34 4.64 13.98 5.28
C ALA A 34 5.50 15.20 4.93
N LEU A 35 6.36 15.65 5.85
CA LEU A 35 7.30 16.74 5.62
C LEU A 35 8.25 16.46 4.45
N ARG A 36 8.78 15.23 4.37
CA ARG A 36 9.68 14.84 3.27
C ARG A 36 8.96 14.83 1.93
N ILE A 37 7.78 14.23 1.85
CA ILE A 37 6.97 14.19 0.62
C ILE A 37 6.63 15.61 0.17
N ALA A 38 6.22 16.46 1.09
CA ALA A 38 5.90 17.86 0.80
C ALA A 38 7.12 18.61 0.27
N ALA A 39 8.28 18.45 0.91
CA ALA A 39 9.53 19.07 0.46
C ALA A 39 9.93 18.62 -0.96
N LEU A 40 9.85 17.31 -1.25
CA LEU A 40 10.13 16.78 -2.59
C LEU A 40 9.17 17.30 -3.64
N ALA A 41 7.87 17.42 -3.29
CA ALA A 41 6.84 17.93 -4.19
C ALA A 41 7.05 19.42 -4.49
N HIS A 42 7.35 20.25 -3.48
CA HIS A 42 7.60 21.69 -3.64
C HIS A 42 8.89 21.98 -4.38
N ARG A 43 9.95 21.24 -4.11
CA ARG A 43 11.25 21.40 -4.81
C ARG A 43 11.19 20.95 -6.28
N GLY A 44 10.12 20.26 -6.69
CA GLY A 44 10.03 19.73 -8.05
C GLY A 44 11.08 18.65 -8.38
N THR A 45 11.65 18.01 -7.37
CA THR A 45 12.70 16.99 -7.51
C THR A 45 12.24 15.82 -8.41
N VAL A 46 10.95 15.51 -8.37
CA VAL A 46 10.35 14.49 -9.24
C VAL A 46 9.55 15.21 -10.33
N GLN A 47 10.07 15.16 -11.56
CA GLN A 47 9.44 15.81 -12.72
C GLN A 47 8.40 14.92 -13.39
N ALA A 48 7.35 15.53 -13.95
CA ALA A 48 6.36 14.83 -14.76
C ALA A 48 7.04 14.08 -15.94
N PRO A 49 6.55 12.89 -16.31
CA PRO A 49 5.34 12.20 -15.83
C PRO A 49 5.53 11.40 -14.53
N ARG A 50 6.74 11.40 -13.96
CA ARG A 50 7.04 10.67 -12.72
C ARG A 50 6.33 11.28 -11.52
N ARG A 51 6.01 10.44 -10.53
CA ARG A 51 5.34 10.83 -9.28
C ARG A 51 6.02 10.17 -8.09
N ILE A 52 5.89 10.80 -6.93
CA ILE A 52 6.32 10.23 -5.66
C ILE A 52 5.34 9.09 -5.31
N LEU A 53 5.82 7.85 -5.27
CA LEU A 53 5.02 6.71 -4.82
C LEU A 53 5.22 6.54 -3.33
N VAL A 54 4.11 6.50 -2.61
CA VAL A 54 4.08 6.26 -1.16
C VAL A 54 3.23 5.03 -0.89
N THR A 55 3.82 4.03 -0.23
CA THR A 55 3.12 2.80 0.11
C THR A 55 2.91 2.67 1.61
N THR A 56 1.76 2.16 2.00
CA THR A 56 1.37 1.88 3.39
C THR A 56 0.79 0.47 3.49
N PHE A 57 0.79 -0.10 4.70
CA PHE A 57 0.20 -1.43 4.91
C PHE A 57 -1.33 -1.39 4.93
N THR A 58 -1.93 -0.38 5.56
CA THR A 58 -3.37 -0.32 5.82
C THR A 58 -4.02 0.90 5.17
N ASN A 59 -5.33 0.81 4.93
CA ASN A 59 -6.12 1.96 4.48
C ASN A 59 -6.07 3.08 5.52
N LYS A 60 -6.17 2.76 6.82
CA LYS A 60 -6.11 3.76 7.89
C LYS A 60 -4.79 4.55 7.87
N ALA A 61 -3.64 3.88 7.65
CA ALA A 61 -2.35 4.55 7.54
C ALA A 61 -2.28 5.45 6.29
N LYS A 62 -2.85 4.98 5.17
CA LYS A 62 -2.98 5.77 3.93
C LYS A 62 -3.81 7.03 4.17
N ASP A 63 -4.96 6.90 4.82
CA ASP A 63 -5.88 8.02 5.05
C ASP A 63 -5.27 9.03 6.03
N ASN A 64 -4.66 8.59 7.13
CA ASN A 64 -3.94 9.44 8.08
C ASN A 64 -2.79 10.21 7.40
N LEU A 65 -2.03 9.56 6.50
CA LEU A 65 -0.95 10.24 5.79
C LEU A 65 -1.50 11.25 4.78
N THR A 66 -2.60 10.92 4.10
CA THR A 66 -3.25 11.82 3.14
C THR A 66 -3.77 13.08 3.85
N GLU A 67 -4.41 12.92 5.01
CA GLU A 67 -4.88 14.03 5.85
C GLU A 67 -3.70 14.94 6.26
N ARG A 68 -2.62 14.36 6.79
CA ARG A 68 -1.43 15.15 7.16
C ARG A 68 -0.76 15.86 5.99
N LEU A 69 -0.74 15.24 4.83
CA LEU A 69 -0.23 15.89 3.61
C LEU A 69 -1.10 17.09 3.19
N GLY A 70 -2.39 17.08 3.52
CA GLY A 70 -3.27 18.20 3.32
C GLY A 70 -2.86 19.49 4.08
N ASP A 71 -2.13 19.34 5.19
CA ASP A 71 -1.57 20.46 5.94
C ASP A 71 -0.41 21.16 5.21
N TYR A 72 0.26 20.47 4.30
CA TYR A 72 1.47 20.91 3.61
C TYR A 72 1.30 21.14 2.10
N LEU A 73 0.36 20.43 1.47
CA LEU A 73 0.15 20.43 0.03
C LEU A 73 -1.31 20.73 -0.31
N SER A 74 -1.52 21.59 -1.29
CA SER A 74 -2.87 21.72 -1.84
C SER A 74 -3.33 20.39 -2.46
N PRO A 75 -4.65 20.10 -2.46
CA PRO A 75 -5.18 18.88 -3.07
C PRO A 75 -4.79 18.71 -4.55
N ALA A 76 -4.64 19.79 -5.28
CA ALA A 76 -4.21 19.78 -6.68
C ALA A 76 -2.75 19.34 -6.81
N LEU A 77 -1.84 19.90 -6.00
CA LEU A 77 -0.43 19.57 -6.00
C LEU A 77 -0.19 18.14 -5.53
N LEU A 78 -0.91 17.69 -4.49
CA LEU A 78 -0.85 16.33 -4.00
C LEU A 78 -1.23 15.33 -5.11
N ARG A 79 -2.37 15.54 -5.78
CA ARG A 79 -2.80 14.69 -6.90
C ARG A 79 -1.80 14.68 -8.06
N GLN A 80 -1.17 15.81 -8.34
CA GLN A 80 -0.21 15.93 -9.43
C GLN A 80 1.13 15.23 -9.11
N ARG A 81 1.63 15.37 -7.88
CA ARG A 81 3.00 15.01 -7.50
C ARG A 81 3.13 13.67 -6.79
N ALA A 82 2.11 13.19 -6.10
CA ALA A 82 2.18 11.96 -5.31
C ALA A 82 1.09 10.95 -5.67
N THR A 83 1.40 9.69 -5.43
CA THR A 83 0.46 8.57 -5.45
C THR A 83 0.59 7.84 -4.13
N ILE A 84 -0.47 7.86 -3.33
CA ILE A 84 -0.51 7.17 -2.05
C ILE A 84 -1.38 5.93 -2.21
N ALA A 85 -0.82 4.76 -1.95
CA ALA A 85 -1.51 3.47 -2.09
C ALA A 85 -1.14 2.53 -0.94
N ASN A 86 -2.04 1.63 -0.59
CA ASN A 86 -1.63 0.45 0.16
C ASN A 86 -1.03 -0.60 -0.80
N PHE A 87 -0.36 -1.62 -0.24
CA PHE A 87 0.29 -2.64 -1.06
C PHE A 87 -0.70 -3.37 -1.99
N HIS A 88 -1.90 -3.72 -1.51
CA HIS A 88 -2.93 -4.38 -2.33
C HIS A 88 -3.38 -3.49 -3.49
N GLY A 89 -3.64 -2.21 -3.24
CA GLY A 89 -4.02 -1.27 -4.29
C GLY A 89 -2.91 -1.02 -5.30
N LEU A 90 -1.65 -1.03 -4.87
CA LEU A 90 -0.51 -0.96 -5.78
C LEU A 90 -0.39 -2.23 -6.62
N ALA A 91 -0.45 -3.42 -6.00
CA ALA A 91 -0.41 -4.70 -6.70
C ALA A 91 -1.53 -4.80 -7.74
N THR A 92 -2.75 -4.44 -7.38
CA THR A 92 -3.90 -4.40 -8.30
C THR A 92 -3.62 -3.50 -9.51
N ARG A 93 -3.03 -2.33 -9.31
CA ARG A 93 -2.67 -1.42 -10.42
C ARG A 93 -1.63 -2.03 -11.34
N ILE A 94 -0.61 -2.69 -10.78
CA ILE A 94 0.45 -3.36 -11.55
C ILE A 94 -0.16 -4.51 -12.36
N ILE A 95 -1.01 -5.34 -11.76
CA ILE A 95 -1.68 -6.45 -12.44
C ILE A 95 -2.56 -5.94 -13.58
N ARG A 96 -3.36 -4.88 -13.34
CA ARG A 96 -4.21 -4.30 -14.39
C ARG A 96 -3.41 -3.70 -15.55
N ALA A 97 -2.22 -3.16 -15.27
CA ALA A 97 -1.39 -2.56 -16.31
C ALA A 97 -0.53 -3.60 -17.08
N HIS A 98 -0.09 -4.65 -16.41
CA HIS A 98 0.96 -5.55 -16.90
C HIS A 98 0.65 -7.05 -16.72
N GLY A 99 -0.52 -7.43 -16.23
CA GLY A 99 -0.86 -8.83 -15.93
C GLY A 99 -0.69 -9.77 -17.11
N ASN A 100 -0.99 -9.31 -18.32
CA ASN A 100 -0.81 -10.10 -19.54
C ASN A 100 0.63 -10.61 -19.74
N VAL A 101 1.62 -9.89 -19.25
CA VAL A 101 3.05 -10.25 -19.37
C VAL A 101 3.35 -11.52 -18.57
N VAL A 102 2.63 -11.74 -17.47
CA VAL A 102 2.80 -12.89 -16.57
C VAL A 102 1.63 -13.86 -16.64
N GLY A 103 0.80 -13.77 -17.69
CA GLY A 103 -0.33 -14.69 -17.93
C GLY A 103 -1.54 -14.43 -17.01
N VAL A 104 -1.57 -13.32 -16.28
CA VAL A 104 -2.72 -12.95 -15.44
C VAL A 104 -3.66 -12.06 -16.23
N ASN A 105 -4.95 -12.39 -16.24
CA ASN A 105 -5.97 -11.55 -16.88
C ASN A 105 -6.10 -10.20 -16.12
N PRO A 106 -5.80 -9.04 -16.74
CA PRO A 106 -5.90 -7.73 -16.11
C PRO A 106 -7.33 -7.34 -15.69
N GLU A 107 -8.33 -7.92 -16.35
CA GLU A 107 -9.75 -7.71 -16.08
C GLU A 107 -10.29 -8.65 -14.99
N ALA A 108 -9.46 -9.57 -14.47
CA ALA A 108 -9.87 -10.48 -13.42
C ALA A 108 -10.30 -9.69 -12.17
N THR A 109 -11.46 -10.02 -11.66
CA THR A 109 -11.96 -9.46 -10.41
C THR A 109 -11.15 -10.06 -9.27
N ILE A 110 -10.50 -9.21 -8.48
CA ILE A 110 -9.85 -9.64 -7.25
C ILE A 110 -10.96 -9.86 -6.22
N PRO A 111 -11.17 -11.10 -5.73
CA PRO A 111 -12.22 -11.37 -4.78
C PRO A 111 -12.03 -10.57 -3.49
N GLU A 112 -13.11 -10.09 -2.90
CA GLU A 112 -13.10 -9.54 -1.54
C GLU A 112 -12.71 -10.62 -0.52
N SER A 113 -12.30 -10.20 0.68
CA SER A 113 -11.85 -11.12 1.75
C SER A 113 -12.86 -12.22 2.08
N ASP A 114 -14.13 -11.97 1.87
CA ASP A 114 -15.23 -12.88 2.21
C ASP A 114 -15.70 -13.77 1.05
N TRP A 115 -15.06 -13.66 -0.11
CA TRP A 115 -15.45 -14.40 -1.31
C TRP A 115 -15.57 -15.92 -1.09
N VAL A 116 -14.65 -16.52 -0.35
CA VAL A 116 -14.70 -17.96 -0.02
C VAL A 116 -15.95 -18.29 0.80
N ALA A 117 -16.27 -17.46 1.79
CA ALA A 117 -17.47 -17.64 2.61
C ALA A 117 -18.75 -17.50 1.77
N ASP A 118 -18.79 -16.55 0.85
CA ASP A 118 -19.91 -16.36 -0.07
C ASP A 118 -20.06 -17.53 -1.05
N GLN A 119 -18.99 -18.03 -1.61
CA GLN A 119 -19.00 -19.21 -2.48
C GLN A 119 -19.48 -20.47 -1.72
N CYS A 120 -19.07 -20.63 -0.47
CA CYS A 120 -19.55 -21.73 0.38
C CYS A 120 -21.05 -21.58 0.71
N ARG A 121 -21.52 -20.38 1.01
CA ARG A 121 -22.94 -20.10 1.25
C ARG A 121 -23.80 -20.39 0.03
N GLN A 122 -23.40 -19.93 -1.15
CA GLN A 122 -24.12 -20.17 -2.41
C GLN A 122 -24.23 -21.67 -2.74
N ARG A 123 -23.27 -22.48 -2.32
CA ARG A 123 -23.25 -23.94 -2.51
C ARG A 123 -23.80 -24.73 -1.34
N ASN A 124 -24.40 -24.07 -0.34
CA ASN A 124 -24.92 -24.69 0.90
C ASN A 124 -23.87 -25.53 1.64
N LEU A 125 -22.59 -25.15 1.58
CA LEU A 125 -21.55 -25.86 2.29
C LEU A 125 -21.49 -25.45 3.75
N PRO A 126 -21.19 -26.38 4.68
CA PRO A 126 -21.05 -26.07 6.10
C PRO A 126 -19.99 -25.01 6.38
N PHE A 127 -20.21 -24.15 7.37
CA PHE A 127 -19.26 -23.12 7.77
C PHE A 127 -17.85 -23.65 8.07
N LYS A 128 -17.73 -24.86 8.62
CA LYS A 128 -16.44 -25.54 8.85
C LYS A 128 -15.64 -25.74 7.56
N VAL A 129 -16.31 -25.97 6.43
CA VAL A 129 -15.64 -26.13 5.13
C VAL A 129 -15.06 -24.79 4.67
N SER A 130 -15.80 -23.71 4.82
CA SER A 130 -15.30 -22.35 4.52
C SER A 130 -14.04 -22.03 5.32
N GLN A 131 -14.04 -22.30 6.62
CA GLN A 131 -12.85 -22.07 7.45
C GLN A 131 -11.64 -22.92 7.01
N ARG A 132 -11.89 -24.17 6.63
CA ARG A 132 -10.83 -25.08 6.18
C ARG A 132 -10.22 -24.60 4.86
N ILE A 133 -11.05 -24.19 3.89
CA ILE A 133 -10.59 -23.62 2.61
C ILE A 133 -9.78 -22.33 2.86
N GLN A 134 -10.26 -21.43 3.71
CA GLN A 134 -9.54 -20.20 4.04
C GLN A 134 -8.17 -20.49 4.66
N LYS A 135 -8.10 -21.49 5.56
CA LYS A 135 -6.82 -21.91 6.17
C LYS A 135 -5.84 -22.45 5.14
N VAL A 136 -6.30 -23.33 4.23
CA VAL A 136 -5.48 -23.86 3.14
C VAL A 136 -4.96 -22.75 2.23
N LEU A 137 -5.83 -21.84 1.80
CA LEU A 137 -5.43 -20.68 0.98
C LEU A 137 -4.43 -19.77 1.70
N GLN A 138 -4.56 -19.63 3.02
CA GLN A 138 -3.61 -18.85 3.80
C GLN A 138 -2.24 -19.54 3.89
N THR A 139 -2.22 -20.87 4.06
CA THR A 139 -0.98 -21.66 4.04
C THR A 139 -0.28 -21.54 2.69
N ILE A 140 -0.99 -21.73 1.59
CA ILE A 140 -0.45 -21.57 0.23
C ILE A 140 0.20 -20.20 0.05
N LYS A 141 -0.48 -19.14 0.52
CA LYS A 141 0.06 -17.77 0.43
C LYS A 141 1.29 -17.51 1.30
N GLN A 142 1.43 -18.23 2.42
CA GLN A 142 2.56 -18.04 3.34
C GLN A 142 3.79 -18.84 2.93
N ASP A 143 3.58 -20.03 2.37
CA ASP A 143 4.65 -20.99 2.12
C ASP A 143 5.09 -21.01 0.64
N ASP A 144 4.50 -20.12 -0.21
CA ASP A 144 4.78 -20.05 -1.66
C ASP A 144 4.64 -21.43 -2.35
N ILE A 145 3.70 -22.26 -1.85
CA ILE A 145 3.47 -23.61 -2.34
C ILE A 145 2.83 -23.56 -3.72
N ASP A 146 3.41 -24.27 -4.68
CA ASP A 146 2.88 -24.40 -6.04
C ASP A 146 1.53 -25.15 -6.01
N ASP A 147 0.59 -24.74 -6.87
CA ASP A 147 -0.75 -25.34 -7.01
C ASP A 147 -0.69 -26.88 -7.25
N SER A 148 0.41 -27.39 -7.77
CA SER A 148 0.65 -28.81 -7.99
C SER A 148 0.84 -29.63 -6.69
N GLU A 149 1.18 -28.97 -5.57
CA GLU A 149 1.43 -29.61 -4.27
C GLU A 149 0.16 -29.65 -3.38
N VAL A 150 -0.93 -29.00 -3.81
CA VAL A 150 -2.18 -28.95 -3.05
C VAL A 150 -3.02 -30.19 -3.34
N THR A 151 -2.94 -31.20 -2.49
CA THR A 151 -3.87 -32.34 -2.50
C THR A 151 -5.10 -32.00 -1.64
N VAL A 152 -6.29 -32.02 -2.25
CA VAL A 152 -7.58 -31.78 -1.60
C VAL A 152 -8.13 -33.04 -0.95
#